data_64c591e7ade6616f6be83689c1d64692
#
_entry.id   64c591e7ade6616f6be83689c1d64692
#
_cell.length_a   1.000
_cell.length_b   1.000
_cell.length_c   1.000
_cell.angle_alpha   90.00
_cell.angle_beta   90.00
_cell.angle_gamma   90.00
#
_symmetry.space_group_name_H-M   'P 1'
#
loop_
_entity.id
_entity.type
_entity.pdbx_description
1 polymer ?
#
loop_
_entity_poly.entity_id
_entity_poly.type
_entity_poly.pdbx_seq_one_letter_code
_entity_poly.pdbx_strand_id
1 'polypeptide(L)'
;MAIQRVVSKQAKTQVLLQSEELRGYVPETIIYTRQTLRSMLDQHGMLYIKPDSGTFGNGVIKVEQLSNKLGYRFQSGTKIRTYKSFDSLFTGLEQVRPKRRYLVQKGIQLLKHHKRRFDLRVMVQQNLSGQWESTGIIGRLSHPSKIVTNYHSGGTITPFETLMSSHMNADAQAKYLEKLRRIGVKTAIQLSVRYPNLKEIGLDVAVDTDLKPWILEVNTMPDPYIFRRLSDKGIFQRMRRYAAAYSPKRVVK
;
A
#
# COMPACT_ATOMS: atom_id res chain seq x y z
N MET A 1 24.30 0.49 -15.01
CA MET A 1 23.52 -0.74 -14.71
C MET A 1 22.02 -0.42 -14.80
N ALA A 2 21.19 -1.38 -15.24
CA ALA A 2 19.73 -1.17 -15.28
C ALA A 2 19.15 -1.09 -13.86
N ILE A 3 18.12 -0.25 -13.68
CA ILE A 3 17.39 -0.14 -12.40
C ILE A 3 16.68 -1.46 -12.11
N GLN A 4 16.91 -2.00 -10.93
CA GLN A 4 16.26 -3.24 -10.49
C GLN A 4 14.77 -2.98 -10.16
N ARG A 5 13.91 -3.93 -10.60
CA ARG A 5 12.48 -3.90 -10.34
C ARG A 5 12.05 -5.24 -9.73
N VAL A 6 11.31 -5.20 -8.65
CA VAL A 6 10.84 -6.39 -7.92
C VAL A 6 9.33 -6.46 -8.00
N VAL A 7 8.83 -7.43 -8.76
CA VAL A 7 7.39 -7.56 -9.05
C VAL A 7 6.66 -8.21 -7.87
N SER A 8 7.20 -9.30 -7.29
CA SER A 8 6.57 -10.05 -6.21
C SER A 8 6.39 -9.21 -4.95
N LYS A 9 5.16 -9.10 -4.48
CA LYS A 9 4.82 -8.45 -3.20
C LYS A 9 5.37 -9.25 -2.04
N GLN A 10 5.24 -10.59 -2.10
CA GLN A 10 5.74 -11.46 -1.05
C GLN A 10 7.26 -11.35 -0.89
N ALA A 11 8.01 -11.34 -1.97
CA ALA A 11 9.47 -11.22 -1.90
C ALA A 11 9.90 -9.93 -1.18
N LYS A 12 9.25 -8.81 -1.46
CA LYS A 12 9.50 -7.54 -0.76
C LYS A 12 9.07 -7.60 0.71
N THR A 13 7.90 -8.16 0.99
CA THR A 13 7.38 -8.32 2.35
C THR A 13 8.35 -9.15 3.22
N GLN A 14 8.87 -10.26 2.70
CA GLN A 14 9.84 -11.10 3.40
C GLN A 14 11.11 -10.35 3.79
N VAL A 15 11.62 -9.48 2.91
CA VAL A 15 12.79 -8.65 3.22
C VAL A 15 12.49 -7.65 4.35
N LEU A 16 11.30 -7.04 4.36
CA LEU A 16 10.90 -6.10 5.42
C LEU A 16 10.73 -6.80 6.77
N LEU A 17 10.23 -8.02 6.80
CA LEU A 17 10.03 -8.81 8.03
C LEU A 17 11.35 -9.19 8.72
N GLN A 18 12.48 -9.17 8.02
CA GLN A 18 13.82 -9.39 8.58
C GLN A 18 14.31 -8.20 9.42
N SER A 19 13.72 -7.01 9.25
CA SER A 19 14.07 -5.83 10.03
C SER A 19 13.23 -5.74 11.31
N GLU A 20 13.88 -5.67 12.47
CA GLU A 20 13.19 -5.49 13.76
C GLU A 20 12.34 -4.23 13.82
N GLU A 21 12.84 -3.14 13.24
CA GLU A 21 12.13 -1.86 13.21
C GLU A 21 10.93 -1.85 12.26
N LEU A 22 11.02 -2.57 11.11
CA LEU A 22 9.98 -2.52 10.08
C LEU A 22 8.91 -3.58 10.24
N ARG A 23 9.23 -4.75 10.80
CA ARG A 23 8.27 -5.87 10.94
C ARG A 23 6.99 -5.47 11.68
N GLY A 24 7.09 -4.55 12.65
CA GLY A 24 5.95 -4.03 13.39
C GLY A 24 4.99 -3.16 12.57
N TYR A 25 5.41 -2.69 11.38
CA TYR A 25 4.60 -1.92 10.44
C TYR A 25 4.07 -2.74 9.27
N VAL A 26 4.43 -4.04 9.17
CA VAL A 26 4.00 -4.90 8.06
C VAL A 26 2.80 -5.72 8.52
N PRO A 27 1.63 -5.61 7.87
CA PRO A 27 0.50 -6.48 8.19
C PRO A 27 0.84 -7.93 7.89
N GLU A 28 0.37 -8.86 8.72
CA GLU A 28 0.51 -10.28 8.45
C GLU A 28 0.07 -10.60 7.02
N THR A 29 0.96 -11.23 6.28
CA THR A 29 0.78 -11.50 4.84
C THR A 29 1.37 -12.86 4.51
N ILE A 30 0.54 -13.78 4.05
CA ILE A 30 0.93 -15.16 3.74
C ILE A 30 0.37 -15.60 2.38
N ILE A 31 0.84 -16.72 1.86
CA ILE A 31 0.33 -17.30 0.61
C ILE A 31 -1.13 -17.71 0.79
N TYR A 32 -1.96 -17.37 -0.21
CA TYR A 32 -3.35 -17.76 -0.26
C TYR A 32 -3.48 -19.27 -0.49
N THR A 33 -4.09 -19.96 0.46
CA THR A 33 -4.63 -21.30 0.37
C THR A 33 -5.97 -21.33 1.10
N ARG A 34 -6.74 -22.40 0.96
CA ARG A 34 -7.98 -22.58 1.74
C ARG A 34 -7.72 -22.51 3.25
N GLN A 35 -6.65 -23.18 3.70
CA GLN A 35 -6.28 -23.25 5.11
C GLN A 35 -5.85 -21.88 5.64
N THR A 36 -4.94 -21.18 4.94
CA THR A 36 -4.45 -19.87 5.36
C THR A 36 -5.55 -18.81 5.34
N LEU A 37 -6.44 -18.84 4.34
CA LEU A 37 -7.61 -17.96 4.32
C LEU A 37 -8.51 -18.18 5.54
N ARG A 38 -8.79 -19.45 5.89
CA ARG A 38 -9.63 -19.79 7.05
C ARG A 38 -9.01 -19.30 8.34
N SER A 39 -7.76 -19.71 8.62
CA SER A 39 -7.06 -19.37 9.85
C SER A 39 -6.95 -17.85 10.06
N MET A 40 -6.53 -17.10 9.03
CA MET A 40 -6.42 -15.64 9.13
C MET A 40 -7.78 -14.95 9.27
N LEU A 41 -8.83 -15.50 8.64
CA LEU A 41 -10.16 -14.91 8.74
C LEU A 41 -10.74 -15.11 10.15
N ASP A 42 -10.54 -16.29 10.74
CA ASP A 42 -10.94 -16.59 12.13
C ASP A 42 -10.16 -15.70 13.13
N GLN A 43 -8.88 -15.39 12.85
CA GLN A 43 -8.03 -14.56 13.71
C GLN A 43 -8.31 -13.05 13.58
N HIS A 44 -8.54 -12.55 12.37
CA HIS A 44 -8.56 -11.10 12.10
C HIS A 44 -9.94 -10.55 11.70
N GLY A 45 -10.89 -11.40 11.36
CA GLY A 45 -12.24 -11.02 10.94
C GLY A 45 -12.34 -10.29 9.59
N MET A 46 -11.26 -9.63 9.14
CA MET A 46 -11.21 -8.89 7.86
C MET A 46 -9.85 -9.07 7.19
N LEU A 47 -9.87 -9.40 5.91
CA LEU A 47 -8.68 -9.68 5.10
C LEU A 47 -8.75 -8.99 3.73
N TYR A 48 -7.58 -8.80 3.13
CA TYR A 48 -7.45 -8.51 1.71
C TYR A 48 -6.73 -9.66 1.00
N ILE A 49 -7.35 -10.20 -0.04
CA ILE A 49 -6.75 -11.18 -0.94
C ILE A 49 -6.24 -10.42 -2.14
N LYS A 50 -4.96 -10.53 -2.46
CA LYS A 50 -4.34 -9.75 -3.54
C LYS A 50 -3.35 -10.57 -4.35
N PRO A 51 -3.26 -10.34 -5.68
CA PRO A 51 -2.25 -11.03 -6.49
C PRO A 51 -0.84 -10.68 -5.99
N ASP A 52 0.05 -11.67 -5.95
CA ASP A 52 1.47 -11.46 -5.63
C ASP A 52 2.14 -10.50 -6.63
N SER A 53 1.75 -10.58 -7.91
CA SER A 53 2.18 -9.69 -8.97
C SER A 53 0.99 -8.94 -9.58
N GLY A 54 1.20 -7.69 -9.98
CA GLY A 54 0.19 -6.82 -10.59
C GLY A 54 0.17 -5.43 -9.99
N THR A 55 -0.54 -4.51 -10.65
CA THR A 55 -0.57 -3.08 -10.39
C THR A 55 -2.00 -2.56 -10.26
N PHE A 56 -2.15 -1.32 -9.79
CA PHE A 56 -3.40 -0.54 -9.76
C PHE A 56 -4.54 -1.15 -8.94
N GLY A 57 -4.27 -2.10 -8.04
CA GLY A 57 -5.31 -2.75 -7.22
C GLY A 57 -6.16 -3.77 -7.98
N ASN A 58 -5.78 -4.12 -9.22
CA ASN A 58 -6.50 -5.11 -10.01
C ASN A 58 -6.45 -6.50 -9.36
N GLY A 59 -7.63 -7.12 -9.19
CA GLY A 59 -7.77 -8.44 -8.59
C GLY A 59 -7.67 -8.46 -7.06
N VAL A 60 -7.69 -7.30 -6.40
CA VAL A 60 -7.81 -7.22 -4.95
C VAL A 60 -9.24 -7.50 -4.54
N ILE A 61 -9.40 -8.37 -3.53
CA ILE A 61 -10.70 -8.76 -2.99
C ILE A 61 -10.64 -8.54 -1.47
N LYS A 62 -11.62 -7.84 -0.93
CA LYS A 62 -11.82 -7.71 0.52
C LYS A 62 -12.72 -8.83 1.00
N VAL A 63 -12.34 -9.51 2.08
CA VAL A 63 -13.12 -10.58 2.71
C VAL A 63 -13.36 -10.23 4.16
N GLU A 64 -14.57 -10.44 4.64
CA GLU A 64 -14.98 -10.14 6.02
C GLU A 64 -15.84 -11.28 6.58
N GLN A 65 -15.59 -11.63 7.83
CA GLN A 65 -16.53 -12.36 8.65
C GLN A 65 -17.58 -11.38 9.18
N LEU A 66 -18.87 -11.71 9.05
CA LEU A 66 -19.95 -10.87 9.54
C LEU A 66 -20.09 -11.04 11.07
N SER A 67 -20.55 -9.97 11.72
CA SER A 67 -20.77 -9.95 13.16
C SER A 67 -21.64 -11.15 13.61
N ASN A 68 -21.39 -11.65 14.82
CA ASN A 68 -22.10 -12.79 15.41
C ASN A 68 -22.05 -14.09 14.58
N LYS A 69 -21.01 -14.27 13.76
CA LYS A 69 -20.84 -15.45 12.89
C LYS A 69 -22.02 -15.66 11.91
N LEU A 70 -22.74 -14.60 11.55
CA LEU A 70 -23.87 -14.66 10.61
C LEU A 70 -23.45 -14.96 9.16
N GLY A 71 -22.20 -15.32 8.94
CA GLY A 71 -21.67 -15.68 7.63
C GLY A 71 -20.47 -14.82 7.22
N TYR A 72 -20.27 -14.74 5.93
CA TYR A 72 -19.10 -14.14 5.31
C TYR A 72 -19.51 -13.22 4.17
N ARG A 73 -18.67 -12.25 3.89
CA ARG A 73 -18.87 -11.35 2.76
C ARG A 73 -17.54 -11.13 2.04
N PHE A 74 -17.56 -11.07 0.73
CA PHE A 74 -16.46 -10.48 -0.01
C PHE A 74 -16.91 -9.36 -0.93
N GLN A 75 -15.99 -8.44 -1.21
CA GLN A 75 -16.15 -7.40 -2.22
C GLN A 75 -15.00 -7.48 -3.23
N SER A 76 -15.34 -7.58 -4.52
CA SER A 76 -14.42 -7.51 -5.65
C SER A 76 -14.83 -6.37 -6.57
N GLY A 77 -13.98 -5.36 -6.72
CA GLY A 77 -14.38 -4.11 -7.36
C GLY A 77 -15.53 -3.44 -6.60
N THR A 78 -16.68 -3.29 -7.27
CA THR A 78 -17.92 -2.75 -6.67
C THR A 78 -18.91 -3.87 -6.28
N LYS A 79 -18.68 -5.10 -6.71
CA LYS A 79 -19.61 -6.22 -6.48
C LYS A 79 -19.39 -6.83 -5.10
N ILE A 80 -20.46 -6.89 -4.31
CA ILE A 80 -20.52 -7.48 -2.98
C ILE A 80 -21.28 -8.80 -3.07
N ARG A 81 -20.78 -9.86 -2.42
CA ARG A 81 -21.46 -11.15 -2.28
C ARG A 81 -21.38 -11.64 -0.84
N THR A 82 -22.46 -12.21 -0.34
CA THR A 82 -22.60 -12.74 1.03
C THR A 82 -22.83 -14.24 1.00
N TYR A 83 -22.29 -14.94 1.97
CA TYR A 83 -22.29 -16.40 2.07
C TYR A 83 -22.57 -16.83 3.50
N LYS A 84 -23.35 -17.92 3.66
CA LYS A 84 -23.69 -18.46 5.00
C LYS A 84 -22.56 -19.32 5.61
N SER A 85 -21.71 -19.94 4.77
CA SER A 85 -20.64 -20.80 5.23
C SER A 85 -19.30 -20.41 4.61
N PHE A 86 -18.20 -20.83 5.26
CA PHE A 86 -16.84 -20.64 4.71
C PHE A 86 -16.65 -21.39 3.39
N ASP A 87 -17.24 -22.59 3.26
CA ASP A 87 -17.11 -23.39 2.05
C ASP A 87 -17.74 -22.73 0.84
N SER A 88 -18.93 -22.15 1.00
CA SER A 88 -19.58 -21.39 -0.05
C SER A 88 -18.85 -20.08 -0.35
N LEU A 89 -18.29 -19.41 0.66
CA LEU A 89 -17.39 -18.25 0.46
C LEU A 89 -16.18 -18.65 -0.38
N PHE A 90 -15.49 -19.74 -0.01
CA PHE A 90 -14.28 -20.20 -0.71
C PHE A 90 -14.58 -20.55 -2.16
N THR A 91 -15.63 -21.31 -2.42
CA THR A 91 -16.09 -21.61 -3.79
C THR A 91 -16.38 -20.34 -4.59
N GLY A 92 -17.08 -19.38 -3.99
CA GLY A 92 -17.36 -18.09 -4.65
C GLY A 92 -16.11 -17.26 -4.94
N LEU A 93 -15.08 -17.32 -4.07
CA LEU A 93 -13.79 -16.67 -4.30
C LEU A 93 -13.04 -17.31 -5.46
N GLU A 94 -13.02 -18.65 -5.54
CA GLU A 94 -12.35 -19.36 -6.65
C GLU A 94 -12.98 -19.08 -8.01
N GLN A 95 -14.26 -18.76 -8.06
CA GLN A 95 -14.95 -18.34 -9.31
C GLN A 95 -14.55 -16.94 -9.80
N VAL A 96 -14.21 -16.02 -8.89
CA VAL A 96 -13.92 -14.62 -9.24
C VAL A 96 -12.42 -14.31 -9.27
N ARG A 97 -11.62 -15.13 -8.62
CA ARG A 97 -10.18 -14.94 -8.52
C ARG A 97 -9.47 -15.49 -9.77
N PRO A 98 -8.70 -14.69 -10.53
CA PRO A 98 -7.85 -15.21 -11.60
C PRO A 98 -6.90 -16.31 -11.11
N LYS A 99 -6.66 -17.32 -11.95
CA LYS A 99 -5.75 -18.45 -11.67
C LYS A 99 -4.29 -17.99 -11.71
N ARG A 100 -3.82 -17.37 -10.63
CA ARG A 100 -2.43 -16.95 -10.41
C ARG A 100 -2.12 -16.95 -8.92
N ARG A 101 -0.86 -16.76 -8.56
CA ARG A 101 -0.44 -16.68 -7.15
C ARG A 101 -1.07 -15.48 -6.45
N TYR A 102 -1.67 -15.73 -5.31
CA TYR A 102 -2.31 -14.74 -4.45
C TYR A 102 -1.75 -14.79 -3.03
N LEU A 103 -1.90 -13.69 -2.33
CA LEU A 103 -1.57 -13.50 -0.92
C LEU A 103 -2.83 -13.17 -0.15
N VAL A 104 -2.88 -13.60 1.10
CA VAL A 104 -3.84 -13.16 2.11
C VAL A 104 -3.12 -12.19 3.02
N GLN A 105 -3.68 -11.01 3.24
CA GLN A 105 -3.14 -9.99 4.13
C GLN A 105 -4.20 -9.57 5.15
N LYS A 106 -3.77 -9.44 6.42
CA LYS A 106 -4.59 -8.83 7.47
C LYS A 106 -5.17 -7.51 7.01
N GLY A 107 -6.47 -7.34 7.14
CA GLY A 107 -7.16 -6.08 6.84
C GLY A 107 -6.88 -5.04 7.90
N ILE A 108 -6.62 -3.81 7.49
CA ILE A 108 -6.43 -2.67 8.38
C ILE A 108 -7.67 -1.79 8.33
N GLN A 109 -8.18 -1.42 9.50
CA GLN A 109 -9.25 -0.42 9.62
C GLN A 109 -8.64 0.95 9.38
N LEU A 110 -8.75 1.44 8.15
CA LEU A 110 -8.16 2.72 7.75
C LEU A 110 -8.90 3.90 8.36
N LEU A 111 -8.15 4.94 8.70
CA LEU A 111 -8.71 6.27 8.94
C LEU A 111 -9.57 6.72 7.75
N LYS A 112 -10.48 7.63 8.04
CA LYS A 112 -11.41 8.18 7.05
C LYS A 112 -11.36 9.70 7.07
N HIS A 113 -11.44 10.30 5.90
CA HIS A 113 -11.72 11.72 5.73
C HIS A 113 -13.08 11.84 5.04
N HIS A 114 -14.03 12.57 5.67
CA HIS A 114 -15.42 12.66 5.21
C HIS A 114 -16.05 11.30 4.85
N LYS A 115 -15.95 10.33 5.78
CA LYS A 115 -16.47 8.94 5.64
C LYS A 115 -15.76 8.08 4.57
N ARG A 116 -14.81 8.62 3.80
CA ARG A 116 -14.03 7.91 2.78
C ARG A 116 -12.69 7.46 3.35
N ARG A 117 -12.30 6.21 3.06
CA ARG A 117 -10.98 5.67 3.45
C ARG A 117 -9.88 6.34 2.65
N PHE A 118 -8.69 6.46 3.22
CA PHE A 118 -7.51 6.92 2.52
C PHE A 118 -6.28 6.10 2.91
N ASP A 119 -5.27 6.15 2.07
CA ASP A 119 -3.91 5.75 2.37
C ASP A 119 -2.94 6.85 1.93
N LEU A 120 -1.67 6.65 2.27
CA LEU A 120 -0.61 7.58 1.95
C LEU A 120 0.39 6.93 1.00
N ARG A 121 0.79 7.64 -0.05
CA ARG A 121 1.94 7.29 -0.89
C ARG A 121 3.17 8.02 -0.37
N VAL A 122 4.16 7.27 0.10
CA VAL A 122 5.48 7.80 0.48
C VAL A 122 6.46 7.46 -0.64
N MET A 123 6.98 8.50 -1.30
CA MET A 123 8.00 8.36 -2.34
C MET A 123 9.39 8.47 -1.73
N VAL A 124 10.27 7.53 -2.08
CA VAL A 124 11.66 7.49 -1.61
C VAL A 124 12.57 7.21 -2.80
N GLN A 125 13.64 8.00 -2.93
CA GLN A 125 14.56 7.93 -4.05
C GLN A 125 16.00 8.08 -3.58
N GLN A 126 16.96 7.55 -4.32
CA GLN A 126 18.35 7.94 -4.16
C GLN A 126 18.52 9.37 -4.69
N ASN A 127 19.11 10.23 -3.87
CA ASN A 127 19.50 11.58 -4.26
C ASN A 127 20.76 11.56 -5.15
N LEU A 128 21.27 12.73 -5.55
CA LEU A 128 22.43 12.84 -6.43
C LEU A 128 23.73 12.31 -5.80
N SER A 129 23.79 12.21 -4.46
CA SER A 129 24.90 11.61 -3.71
C SER A 129 24.69 10.11 -3.45
N GLY A 130 23.64 9.49 -4.01
CA GLY A 130 23.34 8.06 -3.81
C GLY A 130 22.69 7.71 -2.48
N GLN A 131 22.36 8.70 -1.63
CA GLN A 131 21.70 8.48 -0.35
C GLN A 131 20.17 8.39 -0.53
N TRP A 132 19.53 7.56 0.28
CA TRP A 132 18.08 7.43 0.27
C TRP A 132 17.38 8.62 0.95
N GLU A 133 16.42 9.21 0.27
CA GLU A 133 15.67 10.38 0.72
C GLU A 133 14.18 10.21 0.42
N SER A 134 13.31 10.56 1.38
CA SER A 134 11.87 10.68 1.13
C SER A 134 11.59 11.96 0.38
N THR A 135 11.23 11.84 -0.89
CA THR A 135 11.07 12.99 -1.80
C THR A 135 9.64 13.52 -1.83
N GLY A 136 8.66 12.82 -1.26
CA GLY A 136 7.30 13.34 -1.13
C GLY A 136 6.34 12.37 -0.47
N ILE A 137 5.30 12.94 0.16
CA ILE A 137 4.19 12.21 0.76
C ILE A 137 2.89 12.82 0.25
N ILE A 138 1.94 11.98 -0.15
CA ILE A 138 0.64 12.42 -0.66
C ILE A 138 -0.44 11.42 -0.26
N GLY A 139 -1.64 11.90 0.00
CA GLY A 139 -2.78 11.06 0.29
C GLY A 139 -3.56 10.65 -0.94
N ARG A 140 -4.17 9.47 -0.86
CA ARG A 140 -5.08 8.92 -1.88
C ARG A 140 -6.40 8.57 -1.23
N LEU A 141 -7.40 9.40 -1.44
CA LEU A 141 -8.74 9.23 -0.90
C LEU A 141 -9.54 8.29 -1.81
N SER A 142 -10.07 7.19 -1.27
CA SER A 142 -10.75 6.15 -2.04
C SER A 142 -12.00 6.67 -2.77
N HIS A 143 -12.33 6.08 -3.92
CA HIS A 143 -13.69 6.20 -4.46
C HIS A 143 -14.68 5.59 -3.46
N PRO A 144 -15.87 6.20 -3.22
CA PRO A 144 -16.81 5.75 -2.18
C PRO A 144 -17.20 4.27 -2.26
N SER A 145 -17.37 3.74 -3.48
CA SER A 145 -17.82 2.36 -3.72
C SER A 145 -16.69 1.33 -3.84
N LYS A 146 -15.40 1.77 -3.81
CA LYS A 146 -14.27 0.86 -4.02
C LYS A 146 -13.51 0.55 -2.73
N ILE A 147 -12.90 -0.63 -2.71
CA ILE A 147 -12.10 -1.12 -1.57
C ILE A 147 -10.64 -0.69 -1.63
N VAL A 148 -10.18 -0.16 -2.78
CA VAL A 148 -8.83 0.32 -3.02
C VAL A 148 -8.79 1.84 -3.11
N THR A 149 -7.65 2.43 -2.76
CA THR A 149 -7.41 3.87 -2.72
C THR A 149 -6.69 4.40 -3.96
N ASN A 150 -6.26 3.51 -4.85
CA ASN A 150 -5.44 3.84 -6.02
C ASN A 150 -6.09 4.91 -6.91
N TYR A 151 -5.30 5.89 -7.33
CA TYR A 151 -5.72 6.96 -8.23
C TYR A 151 -6.36 6.42 -9.52
N HIS A 152 -5.74 5.45 -10.17
CA HIS A 152 -6.28 4.79 -11.37
C HIS A 152 -7.61 4.03 -11.14
N SER A 153 -7.99 3.83 -9.89
CA SER A 153 -9.29 3.26 -9.52
C SER A 153 -10.32 4.35 -9.14
N GLY A 154 -10.09 5.61 -9.52
CA GLY A 154 -10.98 6.74 -9.21
C GLY A 154 -10.75 7.35 -7.82
N GLY A 155 -9.60 7.08 -7.20
CA GLY A 155 -9.17 7.76 -5.99
C GLY A 155 -8.83 9.23 -6.26
N THR A 156 -9.04 10.07 -5.26
CA THR A 156 -8.71 11.51 -5.32
C THR A 156 -7.39 11.74 -4.61
N ILE A 157 -6.48 12.47 -5.27
CA ILE A 157 -5.22 12.90 -4.66
C ILE A 157 -5.51 14.09 -3.74
N THR A 158 -5.07 13.97 -2.49
CA THR A 158 -5.35 14.95 -1.42
C THR A 158 -4.07 15.18 -0.60
N PRO A 159 -3.73 16.42 -0.23
CA PRO A 159 -2.60 16.69 0.65
C PRO A 159 -2.73 15.91 1.98
N PHE A 160 -1.58 15.54 2.54
CA PHE A 160 -1.53 14.84 3.84
C PHE A 160 -2.20 15.66 4.93
N GLU A 161 -1.90 16.95 4.99
CA GLU A 161 -2.39 17.90 5.98
C GLU A 161 -3.92 17.95 5.99
N THR A 162 -4.53 17.99 4.82
CA THR A 162 -5.99 17.98 4.65
C THR A 162 -6.60 16.68 5.18
N LEU A 163 -6.00 15.52 4.88
CA LEU A 163 -6.52 14.23 5.33
C LEU A 163 -6.41 14.04 6.84
N MET A 164 -5.36 14.60 7.45
CA MET A 164 -5.05 14.39 8.86
C MET A 164 -5.60 15.50 9.76
N SER A 165 -6.16 16.59 9.22
CA SER A 165 -6.63 17.76 9.99
C SER A 165 -7.70 17.44 11.04
N SER A 166 -8.55 16.45 10.81
CA SER A 166 -9.55 15.99 11.77
C SER A 166 -9.02 14.97 12.79
N HIS A 167 -7.77 14.53 12.65
CA HIS A 167 -7.18 13.47 13.46
C HIS A 167 -6.03 13.94 14.35
N MET A 168 -5.36 15.04 13.98
CA MET A 168 -4.24 15.60 14.73
C MET A 168 -3.99 17.07 14.39
N ASN A 169 -3.43 17.82 15.34
CA ASN A 169 -3.02 19.22 15.13
C ASN A 169 -1.76 19.33 14.25
N ALA A 170 -1.38 20.55 13.87
CA ALA A 170 -0.27 20.81 12.96
C ALA A 170 1.08 20.27 13.46
N ASP A 171 1.39 20.42 14.74
CA ASP A 171 2.65 19.94 15.32
C ASP A 171 2.73 18.41 15.30
N ALA A 172 1.62 17.73 15.63
CA ALA A 172 1.53 16.28 15.54
C ALA A 172 1.64 15.80 14.08
N GLN A 173 1.05 16.53 13.12
CA GLN A 173 1.19 16.24 11.70
C GLN A 173 2.65 16.34 11.24
N ALA A 174 3.37 17.38 11.64
CA ALA A 174 4.80 17.54 11.30
C ALA A 174 5.63 16.37 11.83
N LYS A 175 5.44 15.97 13.08
CA LYS A 175 6.11 14.81 13.70
C LYS A 175 5.74 13.50 13.00
N TYR A 176 4.47 13.37 12.58
CA TYR A 176 3.99 12.18 11.89
C TYR A 176 4.57 12.08 10.47
N LEU A 177 4.68 13.19 9.75
CA LEU A 177 5.36 13.24 8.45
C LEU A 177 6.82 12.80 8.57
N GLU A 178 7.53 13.25 9.60
CA GLU A 178 8.91 12.83 9.85
C GLU A 178 9.01 11.33 10.17
N LYS A 179 8.08 10.80 10.94
CA LYS A 179 7.97 9.34 11.17
C LYS A 179 7.78 8.57 9.87
N LEU A 180 6.91 9.04 8.97
CA LEU A 180 6.66 8.41 7.67
C LEU A 180 7.90 8.48 6.76
N ARG A 181 8.61 9.61 6.73
CA ARG A 181 9.88 9.77 5.98
C ARG A 181 10.90 8.75 6.46
N ARG A 182 11.09 8.63 7.79
CA ARG A 182 12.02 7.67 8.39
C ARG A 182 11.65 6.23 8.05
N ILE A 183 10.39 5.84 8.16
CA ILE A 183 9.91 4.50 7.77
C ILE A 183 10.20 4.26 6.28
N GLY A 184 9.94 5.23 5.43
CA GLY A 184 10.21 5.15 3.99
C GLY A 184 11.68 4.90 3.68
N VAL A 185 12.57 5.71 4.25
CA VAL A 185 14.03 5.59 4.06
C VAL A 185 14.54 4.25 4.59
N LYS A 186 14.14 3.83 5.79
CA LYS A 186 14.51 2.53 6.35
C LYS A 186 14.03 1.36 5.47
N THR A 187 12.82 1.47 4.91
CA THR A 187 12.30 0.48 3.96
C THR A 187 13.16 0.39 2.70
N ALA A 188 13.60 1.51 2.16
CA ALA A 188 14.49 1.54 1.00
C ALA A 188 15.85 0.92 1.28
N ILE A 189 16.46 1.27 2.42
CA ILE A 189 17.75 0.71 2.87
C ILE A 189 17.62 -0.81 3.05
N GLN A 190 16.60 -1.29 3.77
CA GLN A 190 16.38 -2.71 4.01
C GLN A 190 16.19 -3.50 2.70
N LEU A 191 15.42 -2.96 1.74
CA LEU A 191 15.26 -3.58 0.44
C LEU A 191 16.56 -3.59 -0.38
N SER A 192 17.40 -2.57 -0.24
CA SER A 192 18.67 -2.46 -0.96
C SER A 192 19.69 -3.53 -0.55
N VAL A 193 19.58 -4.07 0.67
CA VAL A 193 20.41 -5.21 1.11
C VAL A 193 20.22 -6.41 0.17
N ARG A 194 18.99 -6.69 -0.25
CA ARG A 194 18.66 -7.79 -1.15
C ARG A 194 18.64 -7.39 -2.62
N TYR A 195 18.36 -6.12 -2.90
CA TYR A 195 18.14 -5.57 -4.23
C TYR A 195 18.99 -4.30 -4.44
N PRO A 196 20.34 -4.43 -4.59
CA PRO A 196 21.28 -3.29 -4.53
C PRO A 196 21.12 -2.28 -5.67
N ASN A 197 20.50 -2.66 -6.77
CA ASN A 197 20.28 -1.76 -7.91
C ASN A 197 18.92 -1.03 -7.88
N LEU A 198 18.20 -1.06 -6.75
CA LEU A 198 17.05 -0.19 -6.55
C LEU A 198 17.51 1.29 -6.52
N LYS A 199 16.70 2.18 -7.10
CA LYS A 199 16.94 3.63 -7.12
C LYS A 199 15.76 4.43 -6.59
N GLU A 200 14.59 3.81 -6.57
CA GLU A 200 13.35 4.44 -6.11
C GLU A 200 12.36 3.39 -5.61
N ILE A 201 11.59 3.77 -4.62
CA ILE A 201 10.43 3.01 -4.15
C ILE A 201 9.27 3.94 -3.81
N GLY A 202 8.06 3.40 -3.88
CA GLY A 202 6.86 4.06 -3.38
C GLY A 202 6.14 3.14 -2.40
N LEU A 203 6.03 3.56 -1.14
CA LEU A 203 5.27 2.83 -0.15
C LEU A 203 3.80 3.23 -0.21
N ASP A 204 2.92 2.25 -0.11
CA ASP A 204 1.51 2.45 0.18
C ASP A 204 1.31 2.19 1.67
N VAL A 205 1.01 3.25 2.41
CA VAL A 205 0.92 3.24 3.88
C VAL A 205 -0.52 3.50 4.30
N ALA A 206 -1.15 2.54 4.98
CA ALA A 206 -2.40 2.74 5.70
C ALA A 206 -2.11 3.42 7.05
N VAL A 207 -3.06 4.20 7.53
CA VAL A 207 -3.08 4.69 8.92
C VAL A 207 -4.33 4.11 9.57
N ASP A 208 -4.18 3.38 10.68
CA ASP A 208 -5.32 2.82 11.39
C ASP A 208 -5.93 3.83 12.39
N THR A 209 -6.98 3.41 13.07
CA THR A 209 -7.70 4.25 14.04
C THR A 209 -6.86 4.66 15.24
N ASP A 210 -5.77 3.94 15.54
CA ASP A 210 -4.83 4.24 16.62
C ASP A 210 -3.63 5.07 16.11
N LEU A 211 -3.75 5.62 14.90
CA LEU A 211 -2.70 6.39 14.22
C LEU A 211 -1.42 5.59 13.95
N LYS A 212 -1.50 4.25 13.96
CA LYS A 212 -0.37 3.40 13.62
C LYS A 212 -0.25 3.30 12.09
N PRO A 213 0.93 3.58 11.51
CA PRO A 213 1.16 3.37 10.09
C PRO A 213 1.39 1.89 9.80
N TRP A 214 0.88 1.42 8.65
CA TRP A 214 1.02 0.06 8.15
C TRP A 214 1.48 0.06 6.69
N ILE A 215 2.58 -0.60 6.37
CA ILE A 215 3.10 -0.73 5.01
C ILE A 215 2.30 -1.80 4.28
N LEU A 216 1.31 -1.38 3.48
CA LEU A 216 0.46 -2.31 2.73
C LEU A 216 1.17 -2.94 1.55
N GLU A 217 2.01 -2.16 0.88
CA GLU A 217 2.77 -2.56 -0.31
C GLU A 217 3.97 -1.63 -0.54
N VAL A 218 5.03 -2.17 -1.15
CA VAL A 218 6.14 -1.38 -1.69
C VAL A 218 6.22 -1.58 -3.21
N ASN A 219 6.20 -0.48 -3.95
CA ASN A 219 6.35 -0.45 -5.40
C ASN A 219 7.78 -0.05 -5.75
N THR A 220 8.46 -0.84 -6.58
CA THR A 220 9.83 -0.53 -7.05
C THR A 220 9.86 0.19 -8.41
N MET A 221 8.67 0.47 -8.98
CA MET A 221 8.47 1.34 -10.13
C MET A 221 7.30 2.29 -9.83
N PRO A 222 7.46 3.19 -8.84
CA PRO A 222 6.38 4.09 -8.44
C PRO A 222 6.08 5.11 -9.53
N ASP A 223 4.81 5.54 -9.61
CA ASP A 223 4.41 6.65 -10.45
C ASP A 223 4.65 7.99 -9.72
N PRO A 224 5.57 8.86 -10.21
CA PRO A 224 5.81 10.15 -9.60
C PRO A 224 4.78 11.21 -10.05
N TYR A 225 4.05 10.98 -11.13
CA TYR A 225 3.19 12.00 -11.75
C TYR A 225 1.99 12.40 -10.88
N ILE A 226 1.55 11.52 -9.96
CA ILE A 226 0.50 11.86 -8.99
C ILE A 226 0.89 13.07 -8.12
N PHE A 227 2.20 13.29 -7.88
CA PHE A 227 2.71 14.41 -7.08
C PHE A 227 2.62 15.77 -7.79
N ARG A 228 2.36 15.80 -9.11
CA ARG A 228 2.05 17.06 -9.84
C ARG A 228 0.78 17.73 -9.33
N ARG A 229 -0.08 16.99 -8.62
CA ARG A 229 -1.32 17.51 -8.03
C ARG A 229 -1.10 18.30 -6.74
N LEU A 230 0.06 18.20 -6.10
CA LEU A 230 0.40 19.03 -4.95
C LEU A 230 0.57 20.50 -5.36
N SER A 231 0.27 21.41 -4.44
CA SER A 231 0.49 22.85 -4.62
C SER A 231 1.98 23.16 -4.76
N ASP A 232 2.82 22.56 -3.91
CA ASP A 232 4.28 22.67 -4.01
C ASP A 232 4.81 21.87 -5.21
N LYS A 233 5.09 22.60 -6.30
CA LYS A 233 5.66 22.01 -7.53
C LYS A 233 7.13 21.59 -7.38
N GLY A 234 7.85 22.14 -6.39
CA GLY A 234 9.24 21.79 -6.08
C GLY A 234 9.41 20.31 -5.72
N ILE A 235 8.40 19.71 -5.07
CA ILE A 235 8.39 18.27 -4.75
C ILE A 235 8.51 17.44 -6.03
N PHE A 236 7.68 17.69 -7.02
CA PHE A 236 7.72 16.93 -8.28
C PHE A 236 8.97 17.24 -9.11
N GLN A 237 9.45 18.49 -9.12
CA GLN A 237 10.69 18.87 -9.80
C GLN A 237 11.89 18.14 -9.19
N ARG A 238 11.99 18.05 -7.85
CA ARG A 238 13.02 17.28 -7.15
C ARG A 238 12.99 15.79 -7.53
N MET A 239 11.80 15.18 -7.55
CA MET A 239 11.62 13.79 -7.97
C MET A 239 12.13 13.54 -9.38
N ARG A 240 11.81 14.45 -10.31
CA ARG A 240 12.28 14.38 -11.71
C ARG A 240 13.80 14.52 -11.81
N ARG A 241 14.37 15.47 -11.07
CA ARG A 241 15.83 15.68 -11.04
C ARG A 241 16.56 14.40 -10.57
N TYR A 242 16.08 13.74 -9.53
CA TYR A 242 16.68 12.48 -9.07
C TYR A 242 16.46 11.36 -10.07
N ALA A 243 15.27 11.23 -10.62
CA ALA A 243 14.99 10.21 -11.64
C ALA A 243 15.84 10.37 -12.90
N ALA A 244 16.15 11.60 -13.32
CA ALA A 244 17.02 11.87 -14.47
C ALA A 244 18.46 11.36 -14.27
N ALA A 245 18.97 11.42 -13.04
CA ALA A 245 20.32 10.98 -12.72
C ALA A 245 20.50 9.45 -12.88
N TYR A 246 19.46 8.64 -12.60
CA TYR A 246 19.55 7.18 -12.70
C TYR A 246 18.67 6.56 -13.80
N SER A 247 17.80 7.31 -14.44
CA SER A 247 16.91 6.84 -15.52
C SER A 247 16.60 7.95 -16.55
N PRO A 248 17.57 8.39 -17.35
CA PRO A 248 17.38 9.49 -18.28
C PRO A 248 16.20 9.28 -19.25
N LYS A 249 16.02 8.05 -19.75
CA LYS A 249 14.95 7.70 -20.72
C LYS A 249 13.51 7.83 -20.16
N ARG A 250 13.33 7.91 -18.83
CA ARG A 250 12.01 7.98 -18.20
C ARG A 250 11.49 9.42 -18.07
N VAL A 251 12.36 10.41 -18.23
CA VAL A 251 12.05 11.84 -18.00
C VAL A 251 11.50 12.51 -19.26
N VAL A 252 11.61 11.87 -20.42
CA VAL A 252 11.28 12.44 -21.75
C VAL A 252 9.79 12.23 -22.15
N LYS A 253 8.94 11.67 -21.27
CA LYS A 253 7.50 11.51 -21.54
C LYS A 253 6.64 12.49 -20.76
#